data_1813e7affd31f9ac88e7872e2d2d8e43
#
_entry.id   1813e7affd31f9ac88e7872e2d2d8e43
#
_cell.length_a   1.000
_cell.length_b   1.000
_cell.length_c   1.000
_cell.angle_alpha   90.00
_cell.angle_beta   90.00
_cell.angle_gamma   90.00
#
_symmetry.space_group_name_H-M   'P 1'
#
loop_
_entity.id
_entity.type
_entity.pdbx_description
1 polymer ?
#
loop_
_entity_poly.entity_id
_entity_poly.type
_entity_poly.pdbx_seq_one_letter_code
_entity_poly.pdbx_strand_id
1 'polypeptide(L)'
;MRKKLMQIAKTAGNFFSARSLSKIDQKEGHANFVTNIDREVEEYLQQALLSLVPGSQVIGEEKENGALTDAPTWIVDPVDGTTNLIHDYRCSAVSIALCENRKPVLGLIWQPYMQEMFYAEAGRGASLNGKEIHVSETPFDKALVAFGTAPYHTELAEKSMELALAYLHSCADVRRSGSAAIDLAYLACGRHDAFFELNLKPWDYAAGSLIVQEAGGVVTMPLEPGEMQYDRSAAILASSAVIADEIAAVFARYAGNRQ
;
A
#
# COMPACT_ATOMS: atom_id res chain seq x y z
N MET A 1 9.81 17.13 -11.81
CA MET A 1 8.75 16.57 -10.94
C MET A 1 9.33 15.64 -9.88
N ARG A 2 10.03 14.54 -10.21
CA ARG A 2 10.56 13.51 -9.30
C ARG A 2 11.27 14.06 -8.04
N LYS A 3 12.31 14.90 -8.19
CA LYS A 3 13.07 15.45 -7.04
C LYS A 3 12.18 16.26 -6.07
N LYS A 4 11.24 17.05 -6.60
CA LYS A 4 10.32 17.83 -5.77
C LYS A 4 9.35 16.93 -5.00
N LEU A 5 8.78 15.89 -5.66
CA LEU A 5 7.90 14.92 -5.02
C LEU A 5 8.61 14.15 -3.90
N MET A 6 9.83 13.67 -4.15
CA MET A 6 10.64 13.02 -3.12
C MET A 6 10.90 13.92 -1.91
N GLN A 7 11.12 15.23 -2.13
CA GLN A 7 11.28 16.18 -1.03
C GLN A 7 9.98 16.39 -0.26
N ILE A 8 8.85 16.46 -0.95
CA ILE A 8 7.52 16.53 -0.33
C ILE A 8 7.30 15.32 0.59
N ALA A 9 7.51 14.10 0.09
CA ALA A 9 7.34 12.90 0.88
C ALA A 9 8.28 12.83 2.10
N LYS A 10 9.55 13.24 1.94
CA LYS A 10 10.49 13.34 3.06
C LYS A 10 10.04 14.34 4.12
N THR A 11 9.53 15.50 3.70
CA THR A 11 9.00 16.51 4.63
C THR A 11 7.78 15.98 5.38
N ALA A 12 6.87 15.28 4.68
CA ALA A 12 5.72 14.60 5.29
C ALA A 12 6.19 13.56 6.34
N GLY A 13 7.17 12.73 6.01
CA GLY A 13 7.72 11.73 6.93
C GLY A 13 8.43 12.31 8.17
N ASN A 14 8.89 13.55 8.13
CA ASN A 14 9.46 14.21 9.30
C ASN A 14 8.44 14.41 10.45
N PHE A 15 7.16 14.46 10.12
CA PHE A 15 6.11 14.51 11.14
C PHE A 15 6.07 13.24 11.99
N PHE A 16 6.43 12.06 11.43
CA PHE A 16 6.44 10.78 12.14
C PHE A 16 7.51 10.72 13.24
N SER A 17 8.67 11.32 13.01
CA SER A 17 9.81 11.27 13.92
C SER A 17 9.94 12.49 14.82
N ALA A 18 9.31 13.62 14.47
CA ALA A 18 9.52 14.91 15.12
C ALA A 18 8.51 15.22 16.22
N ARG A 19 7.45 14.41 16.41
CA ARG A 19 6.31 14.79 17.25
C ARG A 19 5.87 13.69 18.19
N SER A 20 5.65 14.05 19.44
CA SER A 20 4.77 13.27 20.30
C SER A 20 3.34 13.39 19.78
N LEU A 21 2.64 12.27 19.70
CA LEU A 21 1.22 12.22 19.46
C LEU A 21 0.51 13.07 20.53
N SER A 22 -0.18 14.11 20.09
CA SER A 22 -0.90 15.02 21.00
C SER A 22 -2.40 14.71 21.07
N LYS A 23 -2.91 14.02 20.05
CA LYS A 23 -4.32 13.65 19.94
C LYS A 23 -4.49 12.38 19.14
N ILE A 24 -5.28 11.46 19.68
CA ILE A 24 -5.71 10.24 19.02
C ILE A 24 -7.24 10.24 19.07
N ASP A 25 -7.88 10.24 17.92
CA ASP A 25 -9.33 10.10 17.78
C ASP A 25 -9.62 8.70 17.23
N GLN A 26 -10.72 8.10 17.67
CA GLN A 26 -11.20 6.84 17.12
C GLN A 26 -12.27 7.16 16.07
N LYS A 27 -12.08 6.61 14.86
CA LYS A 27 -13.09 6.58 13.81
C LYS A 27 -14.09 5.45 14.09
N GLU A 28 -14.91 5.11 13.13
CA GLU A 28 -15.88 4.02 13.23
C GLU A 28 -15.17 2.65 13.40
N GLY A 29 -15.61 1.83 14.36
CA GLY A 29 -14.99 0.54 14.68
C GLY A 29 -13.95 0.60 15.81
N HIS A 30 -13.46 -0.58 16.27
CA HIS A 30 -12.59 -0.68 17.45
C HIS A 30 -11.10 -0.43 17.16
N ALA A 31 -10.67 -0.52 15.92
CA ALA A 31 -9.26 -0.45 15.53
C ALA A 31 -8.97 0.70 14.54
N ASN A 32 -9.96 1.52 14.20
CA ASN A 32 -9.81 2.61 13.24
C ASN A 32 -9.48 3.91 13.97
N PHE A 33 -8.20 4.31 13.93
CA PHE A 33 -7.70 5.49 14.59
C PHE A 33 -7.25 6.54 13.58
N VAL A 34 -7.34 7.80 13.98
CA VAL A 34 -6.73 8.95 13.30
C VAL A 34 -6.02 9.81 14.34
N THR A 35 -4.86 10.30 14.01
CA THR A 35 -4.09 11.17 14.88
C THR A 35 -4.04 12.61 14.34
N ASN A 36 -3.52 13.51 15.15
CA ASN A 36 -3.22 14.86 14.65
C ASN A 36 -2.17 14.82 13.52
N ILE A 37 -1.28 13.82 13.54
CA ILE A 37 -0.22 13.66 12.54
C ILE A 37 -0.84 13.33 11.18
N ASP A 38 -1.80 12.41 11.10
CA ASP A 38 -2.48 12.05 9.86
C ASP A 38 -3.08 13.30 9.18
N ARG A 39 -3.81 14.11 9.97
CA ARG A 39 -4.44 15.35 9.47
C ARG A 39 -3.44 16.41 9.03
N GLU A 40 -2.38 16.63 9.83
CA GLU A 40 -1.34 17.62 9.52
C GLU A 40 -0.55 17.22 8.26
N VAL A 41 -0.25 15.93 8.11
CA VAL A 41 0.45 15.39 6.93
C VAL A 41 -0.44 15.47 5.70
N GLU A 42 -1.73 15.10 5.80
CA GLU A 42 -2.64 15.19 4.67
C GLU A 42 -2.81 16.63 4.18
N GLU A 43 -2.99 17.59 5.10
CA GLU A 43 -3.09 19.01 4.75
C GLU A 43 -1.84 19.51 4.03
N TYR A 44 -0.66 19.15 4.54
CA TYR A 44 0.61 19.47 3.91
C TYR A 44 0.73 18.85 2.51
N LEU A 45 0.43 17.55 2.38
CA LEU A 45 0.50 16.85 1.09
C LEU A 45 -0.46 17.46 0.07
N GLN A 46 -1.71 17.74 0.46
CA GLN A 46 -2.69 18.36 -0.43
C GLN A 46 -2.18 19.68 -1.02
N GLN A 47 -1.70 20.59 -0.19
CA GLN A 47 -1.17 21.89 -0.64
C GLN A 47 0.04 21.72 -1.56
N ALA A 48 0.97 20.87 -1.19
CA ALA A 48 2.22 20.66 -1.93
C ALA A 48 1.98 19.96 -3.29
N LEU A 49 1.11 18.95 -3.33
CA LEU A 49 0.83 18.17 -4.54
C LEU A 49 0.00 18.95 -5.56
N LEU A 50 -1.01 19.72 -5.11
CA LEU A 50 -1.76 20.62 -5.98
C LEU A 50 -0.86 21.70 -6.60
N SER A 51 0.13 22.19 -5.84
CA SER A 51 1.12 23.13 -6.35
C SER A 51 2.12 22.49 -7.31
N LEU A 52 2.40 21.18 -7.15
CA LEU A 52 3.33 20.43 -8.00
C LEU A 52 2.72 20.12 -9.38
N VAL A 53 1.41 19.82 -9.44
CA VAL A 53 0.66 19.57 -10.68
C VAL A 53 -0.61 20.44 -10.67
N PRO A 54 -0.55 21.68 -11.22
CA PRO A 54 -1.70 22.56 -11.28
C PRO A 54 -2.85 21.93 -12.06
N GLY A 55 -4.08 22.05 -11.54
CA GLY A 55 -5.28 21.46 -12.14
C GLY A 55 -5.52 19.98 -11.76
N SER A 56 -4.64 19.38 -10.97
CA SER A 56 -4.90 18.05 -10.37
C SER A 56 -5.90 18.15 -9.21
N GLN A 57 -6.41 17.00 -8.81
CA GLN A 57 -7.17 16.82 -7.57
C GLN A 57 -6.44 15.87 -6.61
N VAL A 58 -6.87 15.81 -5.35
CA VAL A 58 -6.33 14.91 -4.34
C VAL A 58 -7.46 14.07 -3.76
N ILE A 59 -7.26 12.78 -3.70
CA ILE A 59 -8.06 11.79 -2.96
C ILE A 59 -7.18 11.28 -1.82
N GLY A 60 -7.61 11.44 -0.58
CA GLY A 60 -6.87 11.04 0.62
C GLY A 60 -7.74 10.27 1.61
N GLU A 61 -7.14 9.74 2.66
CA GLU A 61 -7.85 8.94 3.65
C GLU A 61 -8.73 9.78 4.57
N GLU A 62 -8.29 11.00 4.93
CA GLU A 62 -8.83 11.75 6.07
C GLU A 62 -9.92 12.77 5.71
N LYS A 63 -10.16 12.99 4.43
CA LYS A 63 -11.15 13.98 3.93
C LYS A 63 -12.22 13.33 3.07
N GLU A 64 -13.35 14.03 2.96
CA GLU A 64 -14.34 13.69 1.92
C GLU A 64 -13.73 13.86 0.54
N ASN A 65 -13.76 12.78 -0.24
CA ASN A 65 -13.10 12.69 -1.52
C ASN A 65 -14.10 12.85 -2.67
N GLY A 66 -13.66 13.49 -3.75
CA GLY A 66 -14.30 13.40 -5.05
C GLY A 66 -14.11 12.03 -5.70
N ALA A 67 -14.83 11.75 -6.77
CA ALA A 67 -14.62 10.54 -7.56
C ALA A 67 -13.30 10.62 -8.34
N LEU A 68 -12.63 9.46 -8.52
CA LEU A 68 -11.51 9.35 -9.45
C LEU A 68 -11.99 9.60 -10.88
N THR A 69 -11.37 10.56 -11.55
CA THR A 69 -11.69 10.98 -12.93
C THR A 69 -10.50 10.73 -13.86
N ASP A 70 -10.67 11.04 -15.16
CA ASP A 70 -9.58 10.97 -16.13
C ASP A 70 -8.54 12.08 -15.94
N ALA A 71 -8.90 13.17 -15.20
CA ALA A 71 -7.98 14.25 -14.87
C ALA A 71 -6.87 13.77 -13.92
N PRO A 72 -5.70 14.43 -13.94
CA PRO A 72 -4.62 14.09 -13.01
C PRO A 72 -5.12 14.11 -11.55
N THR A 73 -4.98 12.98 -10.88
CA THR A 73 -5.49 12.78 -9.52
C THR A 73 -4.40 12.17 -8.65
N TRP A 74 -4.07 12.84 -7.56
CA TRP A 74 -3.25 12.27 -6.51
C TRP A 74 -4.09 11.38 -5.60
N ILE A 75 -3.64 10.17 -5.34
CA ILE A 75 -4.21 9.26 -4.33
C ILE A 75 -3.17 9.14 -3.24
N VAL A 76 -3.52 9.51 -2.00
CA VAL A 76 -2.55 9.64 -0.91
C VAL A 76 -3.03 8.96 0.36
N ASP A 77 -2.12 8.26 1.03
CA ASP A 77 -2.24 7.91 2.43
C ASP A 77 -1.17 8.72 3.21
N PRO A 78 -1.59 9.61 4.10
CA PRO A 78 -0.67 10.41 4.88
C PRO A 78 0.16 9.57 5.86
N VAL A 79 -0.43 8.51 6.44
CA VAL A 79 0.19 7.62 7.44
C VAL A 79 -0.35 6.20 7.30
N ASP A 80 0.06 5.48 6.27
CA ASP A 80 -0.24 4.05 6.21
C ASP A 80 0.41 3.33 7.40
N GLY A 81 -0.42 2.68 8.22
CA GLY A 81 -0.01 2.10 9.48
C GLY A 81 -0.15 3.04 10.68
N THR A 82 -1.25 3.78 10.82
CA THR A 82 -1.53 4.68 11.96
C THR A 82 -1.43 3.97 13.32
N THR A 83 -1.90 2.72 13.42
CA THR A 83 -1.73 1.92 14.65
C THR A 83 -0.26 1.70 15.00
N ASN A 84 0.60 1.45 14.01
CA ASN A 84 2.04 1.31 14.20
C ASN A 84 2.67 2.62 14.69
N LEU A 85 2.21 3.75 14.14
CA LEU A 85 2.66 5.08 14.59
C LEU A 85 2.29 5.32 16.07
N ILE A 86 1.05 5.02 16.46
CA ILE A 86 0.55 5.17 17.84
C ILE A 86 1.41 4.37 18.84
N HIS A 87 1.84 3.18 18.46
CA HIS A 87 2.63 2.28 19.31
C HIS A 87 4.15 2.42 19.15
N ASP A 88 4.65 3.43 18.43
CA ASP A 88 6.08 3.59 18.06
C ASP A 88 6.70 2.29 17.49
N TYR A 89 5.88 1.53 16.75
CA TYR A 89 6.33 0.26 16.14
C TYR A 89 7.26 0.49 14.95
N ARG A 90 7.33 1.74 14.45
CA ARG A 90 8.24 2.20 13.39
C ARG A 90 8.08 1.52 12.04
N CYS A 91 6.88 1.09 11.75
CA CYS A 91 6.49 0.47 10.48
C CYS A 91 5.28 1.21 9.91
N SER A 92 5.49 2.47 9.52
CA SER A 92 4.50 3.33 8.88
C SER A 92 5.11 4.08 7.72
N ALA A 93 4.34 4.41 6.71
CA ALA A 93 4.80 5.06 5.50
C ALA A 93 3.87 6.18 5.02
N VAL A 94 4.42 7.09 4.23
CA VAL A 94 3.65 7.99 3.35
C VAL A 94 3.50 7.32 2.00
N SER A 95 2.28 7.16 1.51
CA SER A 95 1.95 6.58 0.20
C SER A 95 1.37 7.65 -0.71
N ILE A 96 1.93 7.80 -1.92
CA ILE A 96 1.52 8.81 -2.91
C ILE A 96 1.49 8.17 -4.29
N ALA A 97 0.32 8.18 -4.95
CA ALA A 97 0.20 7.85 -6.37
C ALA A 97 -0.30 9.06 -7.16
N LEU A 98 0.17 9.23 -8.39
CA LEU A 98 -0.46 10.08 -9.38
C LEU A 98 -1.16 9.20 -10.40
N CYS A 99 -2.46 9.40 -10.58
CA CYS A 99 -3.27 8.75 -11.60
C CYS A 99 -3.57 9.73 -12.73
N GLU A 100 -3.49 9.24 -13.97
CA GLU A 100 -3.99 9.87 -15.18
C GLU A 100 -4.86 8.86 -15.93
N ASN A 101 -5.97 9.28 -16.50
CA ASN A 101 -6.93 8.37 -17.11
C ASN A 101 -7.29 7.19 -16.17
N ARG A 102 -7.46 7.49 -14.87
CA ARG A 102 -7.83 6.56 -13.80
C ARG A 102 -6.80 5.45 -13.49
N LYS A 103 -5.58 5.52 -14.03
CA LYS A 103 -4.51 4.54 -13.81
C LYS A 103 -3.29 5.22 -13.18
N PRO A 104 -2.62 4.61 -12.21
CA PRO A 104 -1.39 5.15 -11.66
C PRO A 104 -0.31 5.26 -12.73
N VAL A 105 0.25 6.46 -12.88
CA VAL A 105 1.40 6.74 -13.75
C VAL A 105 2.67 7.00 -12.95
N LEU A 106 2.52 7.24 -11.64
CA LEU A 106 3.63 7.42 -10.71
C LEU A 106 3.23 6.86 -9.34
N GLY A 107 4.12 6.14 -8.70
CA GLY A 107 4.00 5.65 -7.33
C GLY A 107 5.22 6.02 -6.49
N LEU A 108 4.97 6.47 -5.26
CA LEU A 108 6.02 6.76 -4.28
C LEU A 108 5.56 6.29 -2.90
N ILE A 109 6.44 5.53 -2.22
CA ILE A 109 6.26 5.16 -0.82
C ILE A 109 7.51 5.59 -0.06
N TRP A 110 7.32 6.37 1.00
CA TRP A 110 8.40 6.83 1.86
C TRP A 110 8.25 6.22 3.26
N GLN A 111 9.20 5.37 3.64
CA GLN A 111 9.34 4.80 4.97
C GLN A 111 10.40 5.61 5.76
N PRO A 112 9.99 6.51 6.66
CA PRO A 112 10.90 7.49 7.25
C PRO A 112 11.88 6.87 8.27
N TYR A 113 11.48 5.81 8.96
CA TYR A 113 12.31 5.19 10.00
C TYR A 113 13.54 4.48 9.43
N MET A 114 13.37 3.82 8.27
CA MET A 114 14.45 3.14 7.54
C MET A 114 15.12 4.04 6.50
N GLN A 115 14.60 5.26 6.29
CA GLN A 115 15.05 6.18 5.24
C GLN A 115 14.98 5.54 3.83
N GLU A 116 13.87 4.83 3.56
CA GLU A 116 13.65 4.10 2.32
C GLU A 116 12.60 4.78 1.45
N MET A 117 13.03 5.18 0.26
CA MET A 117 12.21 5.82 -0.75
C MET A 117 12.01 4.86 -1.93
N PHE A 118 10.82 4.27 -2.00
CA PHE A 118 10.39 3.47 -3.14
C PHE A 118 9.71 4.38 -4.16
N TYR A 119 10.03 4.19 -5.43
CA TYR A 119 9.54 5.05 -6.50
C TYR A 119 9.45 4.30 -7.82
N ALA A 120 8.34 4.50 -8.54
CA ALA A 120 8.15 4.02 -9.91
C ALA A 120 7.43 5.07 -10.77
N GLU A 121 7.71 5.04 -12.07
CA GLU A 121 6.92 5.69 -13.13
C GLU A 121 6.51 4.61 -14.13
N ALA A 122 5.29 4.67 -14.64
CA ALA A 122 4.77 3.68 -15.59
C ALA A 122 5.70 3.52 -16.81
N GLY A 123 6.13 2.28 -17.08
CA GLY A 123 7.05 1.91 -18.15
C GLY A 123 8.51 2.31 -17.93
N ARG A 124 8.91 2.66 -16.68
CA ARG A 124 10.29 3.11 -16.39
C ARG A 124 10.98 2.34 -15.26
N GLY A 125 10.36 1.26 -14.79
CA GLY A 125 10.87 0.45 -13.72
C GLY A 125 10.69 1.08 -12.33
N ALA A 126 11.07 0.32 -11.31
CA ALA A 126 11.00 0.69 -9.90
C ALA A 126 12.38 0.90 -9.29
N SER A 127 12.45 1.70 -8.24
CA SER A 127 13.71 1.97 -7.53
C SER A 127 13.52 2.14 -6.02
N LEU A 128 14.51 1.68 -5.24
CA LEU A 128 14.70 1.98 -3.82
C LEU A 128 15.90 2.90 -3.65
N ASN A 129 15.68 4.10 -3.11
CA ASN A 129 16.71 5.14 -2.94
C ASN A 129 17.49 5.42 -4.23
N GLY A 130 16.81 5.35 -5.39
CA GLY A 130 17.38 5.59 -6.71
C GLY A 130 18.17 4.44 -7.32
N LYS A 131 18.25 3.28 -6.65
CA LYS A 131 18.77 2.03 -7.21
C LYS A 131 17.61 1.20 -7.72
N GLU A 132 17.74 0.65 -8.92
CA GLU A 132 16.75 -0.26 -9.51
C GLU A 132 16.48 -1.46 -8.61
N ILE A 133 15.22 -1.87 -8.54
CA ILE A 133 14.75 -3.02 -7.76
C ILE A 133 13.88 -3.91 -8.60
N HIS A 134 13.86 -5.19 -8.24
CA HIS A 134 13.03 -6.23 -8.83
C HIS A 134 12.42 -7.11 -7.75
N VAL A 135 11.27 -7.71 -8.04
CA VAL A 135 10.70 -8.78 -7.21
C VAL A 135 11.65 -9.99 -7.19
N SER A 136 11.48 -10.85 -6.20
CA SER A 136 12.30 -12.06 -6.04
C SER A 136 12.01 -13.12 -7.11
N GLU A 137 12.92 -14.08 -7.23
CA GLU A 137 12.74 -15.34 -7.98
C GLU A 137 12.61 -16.56 -7.02
N THR A 138 12.22 -16.31 -5.77
CA THR A 138 12.07 -17.34 -4.74
C THR A 138 10.93 -18.30 -5.12
N PRO A 139 11.13 -19.63 -5.11
CA PRO A 139 10.05 -20.59 -5.36
C PRO A 139 9.05 -20.62 -4.20
N PHE A 140 7.82 -21.03 -4.47
CA PHE A 140 6.70 -20.90 -3.54
C PHE A 140 6.90 -21.59 -2.19
N ASP A 141 7.51 -22.77 -2.16
CA ASP A 141 7.81 -23.52 -0.92
C ASP A 141 8.83 -22.82 0.00
N LYS A 142 9.55 -21.83 -0.52
CA LYS A 142 10.53 -21.01 0.22
C LYS A 142 10.10 -19.54 0.34
N ALA A 143 8.92 -19.20 -0.16
CA ALA A 143 8.42 -17.84 -0.19
C ALA A 143 8.11 -17.29 1.20
N LEU A 144 8.29 -15.99 1.37
CA LEU A 144 7.82 -15.22 2.50
C LEU A 144 6.56 -14.45 2.09
N VAL A 145 5.42 -14.80 2.66
CA VAL A 145 4.13 -14.18 2.33
C VAL A 145 3.74 -13.16 3.39
N ALA A 146 3.58 -11.91 3.00
CA ALA A 146 3.02 -10.87 3.87
C ALA A 146 1.50 -10.86 3.78
N PHE A 147 0.81 -10.44 4.87
CA PHE A 147 -0.63 -10.31 4.86
C PHE A 147 -1.14 -9.18 5.76
N GLY A 148 -2.29 -8.64 5.37
CA GLY A 148 -3.07 -7.77 6.21
C GLY A 148 -4.33 -8.44 6.75
N THR A 149 -4.93 -7.85 7.77
CA THR A 149 -6.06 -8.44 8.51
C THR A 149 -7.38 -7.69 8.31
N ALA A 150 -7.37 -6.64 7.45
CA ALA A 150 -8.52 -5.74 7.28
C ALA A 150 -9.14 -5.35 8.64
N PRO A 151 -8.39 -4.72 9.57
CA PRO A 151 -8.75 -4.62 10.99
C PRO A 151 -10.03 -3.82 11.25
N TYR A 152 -10.48 -3.05 10.26
CA TYR A 152 -11.74 -2.28 10.30
C TYR A 152 -12.97 -3.11 9.92
N HIS A 153 -12.76 -4.34 9.44
CA HIS A 153 -13.75 -5.28 8.94
C HIS A 153 -13.66 -6.59 9.72
N THR A 154 -14.23 -6.60 10.92
CA THR A 154 -14.15 -7.74 11.84
C THR A 154 -14.73 -9.03 11.24
N GLU A 155 -15.68 -8.92 10.32
CA GLU A 155 -16.25 -10.02 9.54
C GLU A 155 -15.25 -10.71 8.62
N LEU A 156 -14.13 -10.05 8.29
CA LEU A 156 -13.06 -10.60 7.45
C LEU A 156 -11.92 -11.24 8.28
N ALA A 157 -11.93 -11.08 9.60
CA ALA A 157 -10.82 -11.49 10.46
C ALA A 157 -10.54 -12.99 10.38
N GLU A 158 -11.58 -13.83 10.54
CA GLU A 158 -11.44 -15.29 10.44
C GLU A 158 -10.91 -15.71 9.07
N LYS A 159 -11.44 -15.09 8.00
CA LYS A 159 -11.04 -15.39 6.63
C LYS A 159 -9.60 -14.99 6.33
N SER A 160 -9.16 -13.84 6.83
CA SER A 160 -7.77 -13.39 6.72
C SER A 160 -6.81 -14.38 7.41
N MET A 161 -7.19 -14.87 8.59
CA MET A 161 -6.38 -15.85 9.33
C MET A 161 -6.39 -17.25 8.70
N GLU A 162 -7.52 -17.69 8.11
CA GLU A 162 -7.59 -18.93 7.34
C GLU A 162 -6.65 -18.89 6.13
N LEU A 163 -6.64 -17.79 5.37
CA LEU A 163 -5.73 -17.59 4.25
C LEU A 163 -4.27 -17.57 4.72
N ALA A 164 -3.96 -16.84 5.79
CA ALA A 164 -2.61 -16.80 6.35
C ALA A 164 -2.12 -18.20 6.76
N LEU A 165 -3.00 -18.98 7.40
CA LEU A 165 -2.69 -20.37 7.76
C LEU A 165 -2.48 -21.26 6.54
N ALA A 166 -3.31 -21.10 5.48
CA ALA A 166 -3.16 -21.85 4.23
C ALA A 166 -1.81 -21.57 3.54
N TYR A 167 -1.40 -20.31 3.51
CA TYR A 167 -0.08 -19.95 3.00
C TYR A 167 1.04 -20.49 3.88
N LEU A 168 0.93 -20.38 5.23
CA LEU A 168 1.94 -20.91 6.16
C LEU A 168 2.17 -22.42 5.99
N HIS A 169 1.16 -23.18 5.60
CA HIS A 169 1.30 -24.61 5.29
C HIS A 169 1.98 -24.89 3.95
N SER A 170 2.13 -23.90 3.08
CA SER A 170 2.59 -24.07 1.70
C SER A 170 3.88 -23.31 1.39
N CYS A 171 4.22 -22.27 2.17
CA CYS A 171 5.40 -21.44 2.00
C CYS A 171 6.36 -21.54 3.20
N ALA A 172 7.46 -20.80 3.21
CA ALA A 172 8.43 -20.84 4.30
C ALA A 172 7.93 -20.17 5.58
N ASP A 173 7.26 -19.01 5.46
CA ASP A 173 6.74 -18.28 6.62
C ASP A 173 5.79 -17.17 6.18
N VAL A 174 5.06 -16.57 7.14
CA VAL A 174 4.18 -15.44 6.92
C VAL A 174 4.59 -14.23 7.76
N ARG A 175 4.25 -13.02 7.30
CA ARG A 175 4.52 -11.77 8.02
C ARG A 175 3.29 -10.87 8.04
N ARG A 176 3.10 -10.13 9.13
CA ARG A 176 2.09 -9.10 9.27
C ARG A 176 2.75 -7.81 9.77
N SER A 177 3.02 -6.87 8.86
CA SER A 177 3.66 -5.59 9.20
C SER A 177 2.67 -4.58 9.80
N GLY A 178 1.44 -4.54 9.30
CA GLY A 178 0.42 -3.57 9.64
C GLY A 178 0.49 -2.28 8.81
N SER A 179 1.14 -2.34 7.65
CA SER A 179 1.26 -1.28 6.65
C SER A 179 1.23 -1.90 5.26
N ALA A 180 0.12 -1.76 4.55
CA ALA A 180 -0.04 -2.33 3.21
C ALA A 180 0.94 -1.73 2.21
N ALA A 181 1.20 -0.41 2.31
CA ALA A 181 2.17 0.26 1.46
C ALA A 181 3.59 -0.30 1.66
N ILE A 182 4.02 -0.55 2.92
CA ILE A 182 5.33 -1.15 3.20
C ILE A 182 5.39 -2.60 2.70
N ASP A 183 4.33 -3.39 2.89
CA ASP A 183 4.30 -4.78 2.44
C ASP A 183 4.42 -4.87 0.91
N LEU A 184 3.70 -4.02 0.15
CA LEU A 184 3.83 -3.92 -1.31
C LEU A 184 5.23 -3.41 -1.73
N ALA A 185 5.77 -2.41 -1.02
CA ALA A 185 7.11 -1.90 -1.31
C ALA A 185 8.22 -2.94 -1.05
N TYR A 186 8.06 -3.75 0.00
CA TYR A 186 8.99 -4.84 0.32
C TYR A 186 8.88 -6.00 -0.66
N LEU A 187 7.68 -6.29 -1.15
CA LEU A 187 7.50 -7.23 -2.27
C LEU A 187 8.24 -6.74 -3.52
N ALA A 188 8.10 -5.47 -3.89
CA ALA A 188 8.75 -4.91 -5.06
C ALA A 188 10.28 -4.97 -5.02
N CYS A 189 10.90 -5.04 -3.84
CA CYS A 189 12.36 -5.17 -3.70
C CYS A 189 12.82 -6.57 -3.27
N GLY A 190 11.95 -7.58 -3.31
CA GLY A 190 12.27 -8.97 -3.05
C GLY A 190 12.48 -9.33 -1.57
N ARG A 191 12.01 -8.49 -0.63
CA ARG A 191 12.02 -8.81 0.81
C ARG A 191 10.82 -9.67 1.23
N HIS A 192 9.71 -9.55 0.50
CA HIS A 192 8.57 -10.46 0.50
C HIS A 192 8.42 -11.05 -0.90
N ASP A 193 7.78 -12.19 -1.00
CA ASP A 193 7.55 -12.87 -2.27
C ASP A 193 6.08 -12.75 -2.70
N ALA A 194 5.18 -12.52 -1.73
CA ALA A 194 3.77 -12.23 -1.96
C ALA A 194 3.16 -11.39 -0.84
N PHE A 195 2.01 -10.77 -1.13
CA PHE A 195 1.19 -10.03 -0.18
C PHE A 195 -0.29 -10.23 -0.50
N PHE A 196 -1.13 -10.35 0.53
CA PHE A 196 -2.58 -10.26 0.37
C PHE A 196 -3.25 -9.50 1.52
N GLU A 197 -4.34 -8.81 1.19
CA GLU A 197 -5.30 -8.28 2.16
C GLU A 197 -6.70 -8.27 1.54
N LEU A 198 -7.73 -8.62 2.34
CA LEU A 198 -9.09 -8.84 1.83
C LEU A 198 -9.88 -7.56 1.58
N ASN A 199 -9.43 -6.43 2.14
CA ASN A 199 -10.08 -5.14 1.93
C ASN A 199 -9.10 -3.99 2.16
N LEU A 200 -8.66 -3.38 1.08
CA LEU A 200 -7.82 -2.18 1.05
C LEU A 200 -8.55 -1.04 0.36
N LYS A 201 -8.26 0.17 0.77
CA LYS A 201 -8.70 1.40 0.11
C LYS A 201 -7.72 1.80 -1.00
N PRO A 202 -8.13 2.62 -1.98
CA PRO A 202 -7.24 3.04 -3.06
C PRO A 202 -5.91 3.64 -2.60
N TRP A 203 -5.88 4.38 -1.51
CA TRP A 203 -4.67 5.00 -1.00
C TRP A 203 -3.67 4.01 -0.40
N ASP A 204 -4.15 2.85 0.09
CA ASP A 204 -3.30 1.79 0.62
C ASP A 204 -2.51 1.08 -0.48
N TYR A 205 -3.11 0.93 -1.69
CA TYR A 205 -2.53 0.07 -2.73
C TYR A 205 -2.14 0.77 -4.04
N ALA A 206 -2.64 1.97 -4.36
CA ALA A 206 -2.41 2.57 -5.68
C ALA A 206 -0.92 2.78 -5.99
N ALA A 207 -0.16 3.35 -5.06
CA ALA A 207 1.28 3.55 -5.23
C ALA A 207 2.04 2.21 -5.24
N GLY A 208 1.75 1.35 -4.27
CA GLY A 208 2.39 0.05 -4.11
C GLY A 208 2.17 -0.87 -5.30
N SER A 209 0.95 -0.90 -5.85
CA SER A 209 0.63 -1.70 -7.04
C SER A 209 1.49 -1.33 -8.23
N LEU A 210 1.64 -0.04 -8.53
CA LEU A 210 2.50 0.40 -9.63
C LEU A 210 3.97 0.03 -9.36
N ILE A 211 4.46 0.23 -8.12
CA ILE A 211 5.85 -0.09 -7.77
C ILE A 211 6.12 -1.59 -7.93
N VAL A 212 5.19 -2.46 -7.52
CA VAL A 212 5.29 -3.92 -7.71
C VAL A 212 5.29 -4.29 -9.18
N GLN A 213 4.36 -3.74 -9.99
CA GLN A 213 4.27 -4.00 -11.42
C GLN A 213 5.54 -3.57 -12.16
N GLU A 214 6.06 -2.39 -11.87
CA GLU A 214 7.29 -1.86 -12.46
C GLU A 214 8.56 -2.59 -11.99
N ALA A 215 8.49 -3.31 -10.86
CA ALA A 215 9.53 -4.22 -10.39
C ALA A 215 9.41 -5.65 -10.99
N GLY A 216 8.45 -5.90 -11.88
CA GLY A 216 8.24 -7.19 -12.53
C GLY A 216 7.32 -8.16 -11.76
N GLY A 217 6.60 -7.68 -10.74
CA GLY A 217 5.59 -8.45 -10.01
C GLY A 217 4.20 -8.38 -10.63
N VAL A 218 3.30 -9.15 -10.07
CA VAL A 218 1.88 -9.23 -10.45
C VAL A 218 1.01 -8.69 -9.33
N VAL A 219 0.03 -7.86 -9.66
CA VAL A 219 -0.98 -7.36 -8.70
C VAL A 219 -2.36 -7.56 -9.31
N THR A 220 -3.28 -8.12 -8.52
CA THR A 220 -4.65 -8.42 -8.96
C THR A 220 -5.67 -8.06 -7.89
N MET A 221 -6.92 -7.91 -8.31
CA MET A 221 -8.12 -7.90 -7.47
C MET A 221 -8.80 -9.27 -7.57
N PRO A 222 -8.42 -10.25 -6.76
CA PRO A 222 -8.76 -11.66 -6.98
C PRO A 222 -10.25 -11.99 -6.78
N LEU A 223 -11.02 -11.09 -6.16
CA LEU A 223 -12.48 -11.24 -5.96
C LEU A 223 -13.30 -10.48 -7.02
N GLU A 224 -12.64 -9.72 -7.89
CA GLU A 224 -13.28 -8.92 -8.94
C GLU A 224 -12.71 -9.30 -10.30
N PRO A 225 -13.55 -9.61 -11.30
CA PRO A 225 -13.04 -9.90 -12.64
C PRO A 225 -12.59 -8.62 -13.34
N GLY A 226 -11.48 -8.71 -14.07
CA GLY A 226 -11.02 -7.64 -14.95
C GLY A 226 -9.74 -6.94 -14.51
N GLU A 227 -9.54 -5.73 -15.01
CA GLU A 227 -8.35 -4.92 -14.73
C GLU A 227 -8.44 -4.29 -13.34
N MET A 228 -7.27 -3.98 -12.77
CA MET A 228 -7.13 -3.21 -11.53
C MET A 228 -7.92 -1.89 -11.59
N GLN A 229 -8.69 -1.62 -10.54
CA GLN A 229 -9.42 -0.38 -10.33
C GLN A 229 -8.82 0.38 -9.14
N TYR A 230 -8.90 1.70 -9.15
CA TYR A 230 -8.29 2.55 -8.12
C TYR A 230 -9.29 3.55 -7.52
N ASP A 231 -10.58 3.26 -7.65
CA ASP A 231 -11.69 4.10 -7.21
C ASP A 231 -12.55 3.47 -6.10
N ARG A 232 -12.17 2.28 -5.61
CA ARG A 232 -12.96 1.51 -4.65
C ARG A 232 -12.10 0.65 -3.73
N SER A 233 -12.70 0.21 -2.61
CA SER A 233 -12.08 -0.81 -1.78
C SER A 233 -12.09 -2.16 -2.47
N ALA A 234 -11.03 -2.93 -2.33
CA ALA A 234 -10.90 -4.24 -2.94
C ALA A 234 -10.00 -5.19 -2.13
N ALA A 235 -10.19 -6.49 -2.35
CA ALA A 235 -9.16 -7.45 -1.99
C ALA A 235 -7.98 -7.28 -2.96
N ILE A 236 -6.76 -7.25 -2.41
CA ILE A 236 -5.53 -7.16 -3.19
C ILE A 236 -4.69 -8.41 -2.98
N LEU A 237 -4.22 -8.98 -4.09
CA LEU A 237 -3.27 -10.08 -4.13
C LEU A 237 -2.10 -9.67 -5.01
N ALA A 238 -0.90 -9.68 -4.45
CA ALA A 238 0.33 -9.33 -5.14
C ALA A 238 1.39 -10.40 -4.94
N SER A 239 2.23 -10.65 -5.94
CA SER A 239 3.32 -11.63 -5.83
C SER A 239 4.45 -11.34 -6.82
N SER A 240 5.61 -11.98 -6.60
CA SER A 240 6.59 -12.15 -7.66
C SER A 240 5.98 -12.95 -8.81
N ALA A 241 6.43 -12.70 -10.04
CA ALA A 241 5.85 -13.32 -11.22
C ALA A 241 6.04 -14.85 -11.25
N VAL A 242 7.11 -15.35 -10.64
CA VAL A 242 7.45 -16.79 -10.68
C VAL A 242 6.53 -17.67 -9.83
N ILE A 243 5.80 -17.10 -8.85
CA ILE A 243 4.88 -17.85 -7.97
C ILE A 243 3.43 -17.37 -8.08
N ALA A 244 3.11 -16.55 -9.09
CA ALA A 244 1.80 -15.92 -9.22
C ALA A 244 0.64 -16.92 -9.30
N ASP A 245 0.84 -18.01 -10.05
CA ASP A 245 -0.19 -19.04 -10.22
C ASP A 245 -0.45 -19.81 -8.92
N GLU A 246 0.60 -20.18 -8.17
CA GLU A 246 0.49 -20.89 -6.90
C GLU A 246 -0.18 -20.02 -5.84
N ILE A 247 0.21 -18.75 -5.76
CA ILE A 247 -0.39 -17.77 -4.85
C ILE A 247 -1.88 -17.58 -5.17
N ALA A 248 -2.23 -17.42 -6.45
CA ALA A 248 -3.62 -17.28 -6.89
C ALA A 248 -4.44 -18.56 -6.62
N ALA A 249 -3.86 -19.74 -6.81
CA ALA A 249 -4.54 -21.02 -6.56
C ALA A 249 -4.87 -21.22 -5.08
N VAL A 250 -3.96 -20.88 -4.16
CA VAL A 250 -4.24 -20.92 -2.71
C VAL A 250 -5.32 -19.90 -2.36
N PHE A 251 -5.22 -18.66 -2.84
CA PHE A 251 -6.22 -17.63 -2.59
C PHE A 251 -7.61 -18.07 -3.05
N ALA A 252 -7.74 -18.55 -4.29
CA ALA A 252 -9.03 -18.97 -4.86
C ALA A 252 -9.67 -20.12 -4.07
N ARG A 253 -8.87 -21.09 -3.59
CA ARG A 253 -9.35 -22.23 -2.80
C ARG A 253 -9.99 -21.79 -1.48
N TYR A 254 -9.42 -20.80 -0.81
CA TYR A 254 -9.82 -20.39 0.54
C TYR A 254 -10.69 -19.13 0.56
N ALA A 255 -10.53 -18.21 -0.38
CA ALA A 255 -11.36 -17.01 -0.47
C ALA A 255 -12.68 -17.24 -1.23
N GLY A 256 -12.71 -18.18 -2.19
CA GLY A 256 -13.86 -18.47 -3.06
C GLY A 256 -14.98 -19.27 -2.41
N ASN A 257 -14.78 -19.90 -1.27
CA ASN A 257 -15.81 -20.69 -0.58
C ASN A 257 -16.75 -19.77 0.25
N ARG A 258 -17.65 -19.04 -0.45
CA ARG A 258 -18.90 -18.58 0.13
C ARG A 258 -19.98 -19.64 -0.22
N GLN A 259 -20.26 -20.53 0.70
CA GLN A 259 -21.58 -21.14 0.83
C GLN A 259 -22.17 -20.76 2.19
#